data_88e1532bff1ccb562bb51c954c5b3104
#
_entry.id   88e1532bff1ccb562bb51c954c5b3104
#
_cell.length_a   1.000
_cell.length_b   1.000
_cell.length_c   1.000
_cell.angle_alpha   90.00
_cell.angle_beta   90.00
_cell.angle_gamma   90.00
#
_symmetry.space_group_name_H-M   'P 1'
#
loop_
_entity.id
_entity.type
_entity.pdbx_description
1 polymer ?
#
loop_
_entity_poly.entity_id
_entity_poly.type
_entity_poly.pdbx_seq_one_letter_code
_entity_poly.pdbx_strand_id
1 'polypeptide(L)'
;RRKPRCMAGLTGKAMSRGWKPKTSWRAKLEQRHPNHGKIVVAPPRMAQGREDASMLIPSPRKVDALVREVPEHSVALVSDMRARLARDAGAEIACPLTSGIFLKIVAETSEEDRAGGEAQPAPYWRMLKDGGGLNPKFPGGTPRQAERLADEGHGITANRKGEPARVEGWEAQRFLFD
;
A
#
# COMPACT_ATOMS: atom_id res chain seq x y z
N ARG A 1 -3.36 69.78 -31.61
CA ARG A 1 -3.12 69.26 -30.22
C ARG A 1 -4.20 68.21 -29.96
N ARG A 2 -3.85 66.92 -30.03
CA ARG A 2 -4.74 65.77 -29.71
C ARG A 2 -4.51 65.36 -28.31
N LYS A 3 -5.56 65.25 -27.49
CA LYS A 3 -5.57 64.71 -26.14
C LYS A 3 -5.44 63.19 -26.18
N PRO A 4 -4.72 62.52 -25.27
CA PRO A 4 -4.69 61.06 -25.20
C PRO A 4 -5.96 60.53 -24.49
N ARG A 5 -6.54 59.46 -25.06
CA ARG A 5 -7.64 58.69 -24.47
C ARG A 5 -7.12 57.85 -23.35
N CYS A 6 -7.67 58.03 -22.15
CA CYS A 6 -7.52 57.11 -21.05
C CYS A 6 -8.15 55.75 -21.41
N MET A 7 -7.36 54.70 -21.43
CA MET A 7 -7.87 53.33 -21.45
C MET A 7 -8.24 52.92 -20.02
N ALA A 8 -9.53 52.73 -19.81
CA ALA A 8 -10.05 52.18 -18.58
C ALA A 8 -9.60 50.73 -18.42
N GLY A 9 -9.09 50.41 -17.22
CA GLY A 9 -8.57 49.12 -16.89
C GLY A 9 -9.65 48.03 -16.88
N LEU A 10 -9.40 46.95 -17.59
CA LEU A 10 -10.09 45.70 -17.44
C LEU A 10 -9.48 45.00 -16.24
N THR A 11 -10.15 45.11 -15.08
CA THR A 11 -9.87 44.26 -13.90
C THR A 11 -10.34 42.84 -14.19
N GLY A 12 -9.49 42.08 -14.82
CA GLY A 12 -9.66 40.63 -14.96
C GLY A 12 -9.61 39.99 -13.58
N LYS A 13 -10.80 39.63 -13.04
CA LYS A 13 -10.93 38.80 -11.87
C LYS A 13 -10.38 37.43 -12.21
N ALA A 14 -9.07 37.22 -11.96
CA ALA A 14 -8.45 35.94 -12.01
C ALA A 14 -9.07 35.09 -10.92
N MET A 15 -10.03 34.22 -11.28
CA MET A 15 -10.48 33.13 -10.45
C MET A 15 -9.32 32.14 -10.32
N SER A 16 -8.47 32.34 -9.33
CA SER A 16 -7.56 31.32 -8.86
C SER A 16 -8.43 30.19 -8.31
N ARG A 17 -8.71 29.18 -9.16
CA ARG A 17 -9.11 27.88 -8.61
C ARG A 17 -7.98 27.46 -7.71
N GLY A 18 -8.18 27.61 -6.40
CA GLY A 18 -7.19 27.27 -5.40
C GLY A 18 -6.76 25.81 -5.61
N TRP A 19 -5.55 25.63 -6.14
CA TRP A 19 -4.93 24.33 -6.20
C TRP A 19 -4.78 23.82 -4.77
N LYS A 20 -5.61 22.81 -4.39
CA LYS A 20 -5.45 22.13 -3.12
C LYS A 20 -4.23 21.23 -3.23
N PRO A 21 -3.21 21.40 -2.41
CA PRO A 21 -2.04 20.54 -2.44
C PRO A 21 -2.51 19.08 -2.27
N LYS A 22 -1.97 18.21 -3.12
CA LYS A 22 -2.26 16.78 -3.06
C LYS A 22 -1.80 16.27 -1.69
N THR A 23 -2.70 15.67 -0.92
CA THR A 23 -2.38 15.09 0.38
C THR A 23 -1.21 14.12 0.24
N SER A 24 -0.13 14.29 1.02
CA SER A 24 1.02 13.39 0.98
C SER A 24 0.63 11.95 1.37
N TRP A 25 1.43 10.98 0.98
CA TRP A 25 1.17 9.60 1.36
C TRP A 25 1.38 9.39 2.86
N ARG A 26 2.35 10.09 3.45
CA ARG A 26 2.54 10.14 4.90
C ARG A 26 1.29 10.63 5.61
N ALA A 27 0.65 11.70 5.16
CA ALA A 27 -0.58 12.19 5.75
C ALA A 27 -1.73 11.18 5.62
N LYS A 28 -1.80 10.41 4.54
CA LYS A 28 -2.79 9.32 4.39
C LYS A 28 -2.50 8.14 5.32
N LEU A 29 -1.24 7.80 5.55
CA LEU A 29 -0.82 6.77 6.50
C LEU A 29 -1.25 7.13 7.92
N GLU A 30 -1.10 8.40 8.30
CA GLU A 30 -1.43 8.94 9.62
C GLU A 30 -2.93 9.21 9.80
N GLN A 31 -3.70 9.22 8.72
CA GLN A 31 -5.11 9.55 8.76
C GLN A 31 -5.88 8.58 9.64
N ARG A 32 -6.59 9.12 10.62
CA ARG A 32 -7.55 8.37 11.43
C ARG A 32 -8.91 8.40 10.76
N HIS A 33 -9.59 7.26 10.75
CA HIS A 33 -10.96 7.15 10.25
C HIS A 33 -11.82 6.38 11.26
N PRO A 34 -13.09 6.79 11.49
CA PRO A 34 -13.96 6.14 12.48
C PRO A 34 -14.17 4.64 12.26
N ASN A 35 -13.99 4.15 11.04
CA ASN A 35 -14.13 2.73 10.72
C ASN A 35 -12.84 1.91 10.92
N HIS A 36 -11.70 2.56 11.16
CA HIS A 36 -10.46 1.82 11.41
C HIS A 36 -10.54 1.04 12.73
N GLY A 37 -10.27 -0.25 12.68
CA GLY A 37 -10.34 -1.16 13.83
C GLY A 37 -11.73 -1.72 14.11
N LYS A 38 -12.78 -1.34 13.34
CA LYS A 38 -14.11 -1.92 13.51
C LYS A 38 -14.15 -3.35 12.96
N ILE A 39 -14.90 -4.18 13.67
CA ILE A 39 -15.31 -5.49 13.21
C ILE A 39 -16.75 -5.38 12.72
N VAL A 40 -16.99 -5.85 11.50
CA VAL A 40 -18.30 -5.84 10.84
C VAL A 40 -18.60 -7.22 10.28
N VAL A 41 -19.85 -7.50 9.93
CA VAL A 41 -20.20 -8.73 9.19
C VAL A 41 -19.66 -8.62 7.76
N ALA A 42 -18.96 -9.64 7.31
CA ALA A 42 -18.37 -9.68 5.97
C ALA A 42 -19.48 -9.84 4.91
N PRO A 43 -19.44 -9.06 3.81
CA PRO A 43 -20.29 -9.33 2.67
C PRO A 43 -20.05 -10.76 2.15
N PRO A 44 -21.09 -11.49 1.64
CA PRO A 44 -20.98 -12.89 1.23
C PRO A 44 -19.79 -13.17 0.30
N ARG A 45 -19.52 -12.26 -0.65
CA ARG A 45 -18.36 -12.36 -1.59
C ARG A 45 -16.99 -12.30 -0.90
N MET A 46 -16.90 -11.82 0.35
CA MET A 46 -15.65 -11.72 1.12
C MET A 46 -15.58 -12.74 2.24
N ALA A 47 -16.72 -13.32 2.60
CA ALA A 47 -16.86 -14.28 3.70
C ALA A 47 -16.29 -15.67 3.39
N GLN A 48 -15.86 -15.94 2.15
CA GLN A 48 -15.27 -17.22 1.73
C GLN A 48 -16.15 -18.44 2.05
N GLY A 49 -17.46 -18.31 1.85
CA GLY A 49 -18.44 -19.37 2.13
C GLY A 49 -18.84 -19.52 3.59
N ARG A 50 -18.41 -18.62 4.48
CA ARG A 50 -18.83 -18.57 5.89
C ARG A 50 -20.05 -17.66 6.00
N GLU A 51 -21.06 -18.08 6.74
CA GLU A 51 -22.18 -17.22 7.08
C GLU A 51 -21.77 -16.28 8.23
N ASP A 52 -22.13 -15.01 8.13
CA ASP A 52 -21.92 -13.96 9.14
C ASP A 52 -20.46 -13.83 9.65
N ALA A 53 -19.48 -14.15 8.81
CA ALA A 53 -18.08 -14.06 9.20
C ALA A 53 -17.72 -12.64 9.71
N SER A 54 -17.10 -12.58 10.87
CA SER A 54 -16.60 -11.32 11.43
C SER A 54 -15.39 -10.82 10.64
N MET A 55 -15.44 -9.55 10.18
CA MET A 55 -14.41 -8.96 9.35
C MET A 55 -13.86 -7.67 9.94
N LEU A 56 -12.54 -7.64 10.17
CA LEU A 56 -11.83 -6.44 10.57
C LEU A 56 -11.68 -5.47 9.40
N ILE A 57 -11.94 -4.19 9.64
CA ILE A 57 -11.46 -3.08 8.82
C ILE A 57 -10.16 -2.58 9.43
N PRO A 58 -8.97 -2.93 8.90
CA PRO A 58 -7.69 -2.54 9.51
C PRO A 58 -7.48 -1.03 9.46
N SER A 59 -6.34 -0.55 9.98
CA SER A 59 -5.87 0.81 9.76
C SER A 59 -4.55 0.79 8.98
N PRO A 60 -4.20 1.88 8.25
CA PRO A 60 -2.94 1.96 7.53
C PRO A 60 -1.73 1.76 8.46
N ARG A 61 -1.76 2.30 9.68
CA ARG A 61 -0.68 2.16 10.66
C ARG A 61 -0.47 0.72 11.13
N LYS A 62 -1.54 -0.08 11.30
CA LYS A 62 -1.39 -1.49 11.64
C LYS A 62 -0.77 -2.29 10.49
N VAL A 63 -1.12 -1.95 9.25
CA VAL A 63 -0.50 -2.55 8.06
C VAL A 63 0.99 -2.15 7.98
N ASP A 64 1.33 -0.89 8.19
CA ASP A 64 2.72 -0.41 8.21
C ASP A 64 3.56 -1.13 9.28
N ALA A 65 3.01 -1.27 10.49
CA ALA A 65 3.69 -1.98 11.57
C ALA A 65 4.04 -3.42 11.19
N LEU A 66 3.10 -4.18 10.62
CA LEU A 66 3.35 -5.56 10.19
C LEU A 66 4.34 -5.64 9.01
N VAL A 67 4.27 -4.71 8.06
CA VAL A 67 5.25 -4.65 6.95
C VAL A 67 6.67 -4.48 7.50
N ARG A 68 6.85 -3.70 8.57
CA ARG A 68 8.14 -3.47 9.22
C ARG A 68 8.66 -4.66 10.03
N GLU A 69 7.79 -5.61 10.38
CA GLU A 69 8.20 -6.85 11.06
C GLU A 69 8.94 -7.82 10.13
N VAL A 70 8.74 -7.72 8.80
CA VAL A 70 9.38 -8.63 7.85
C VAL A 70 10.88 -8.33 7.75
N PRO A 71 11.76 -9.24 8.19
CA PRO A 71 13.19 -9.00 8.24
C PRO A 71 13.81 -9.02 6.83
N GLU A 72 15.04 -8.51 6.75
CA GLU A 72 15.87 -8.59 5.54
C GLU A 72 16.10 -10.04 5.13
N HIS A 73 16.25 -10.29 3.83
CA HIS A 73 16.37 -11.63 3.24
C HIS A 73 15.15 -12.55 3.46
N SER A 74 14.03 -12.00 3.89
CA SER A 74 12.77 -12.74 4.04
C SER A 74 11.65 -12.08 3.25
N VAL A 75 10.62 -12.86 2.93
CA VAL A 75 9.42 -12.41 2.25
C VAL A 75 8.17 -12.85 3.01
N ALA A 76 7.08 -12.12 2.90
CA ALA A 76 5.82 -12.47 3.52
C ALA A 76 4.67 -12.41 2.53
N LEU A 77 3.64 -13.20 2.74
CA LEU A 77 2.44 -13.15 1.90
C LEU A 77 1.45 -12.11 2.44
N VAL A 78 0.77 -11.43 1.53
CA VAL A 78 -0.33 -10.52 1.90
C VAL A 78 -1.46 -11.25 2.62
N SER A 79 -1.69 -12.53 2.30
CA SER A 79 -2.63 -13.39 3.02
C SER A 79 -2.24 -13.62 4.48
N ASP A 80 -0.95 -13.83 4.78
CA ASP A 80 -0.46 -14.03 6.14
C ASP A 80 -0.61 -12.75 6.97
N MET A 81 -0.24 -11.61 6.40
CA MET A 81 -0.47 -10.31 7.03
C MET A 81 -1.95 -10.09 7.36
N ARG A 82 -2.87 -10.46 6.45
CA ARG A 82 -4.31 -10.35 6.71
C ARG A 82 -4.76 -11.29 7.81
N ALA A 83 -4.26 -12.52 7.84
CA ALA A 83 -4.56 -13.49 8.89
C ALA A 83 -4.10 -12.97 10.26
N ARG A 84 -2.88 -12.38 10.34
CA ARG A 84 -2.37 -11.74 11.54
C ARG A 84 -3.24 -10.58 11.99
N LEU A 85 -3.61 -9.66 11.08
CA LEU A 85 -4.49 -8.53 11.39
C LEU A 85 -5.84 -8.98 11.96
N ALA A 86 -6.42 -10.03 11.39
CA ALA A 86 -7.69 -10.59 11.88
C ALA A 86 -7.53 -11.20 13.29
N ARG A 87 -6.51 -12.05 13.47
CA ARG A 87 -6.22 -12.68 14.76
C ARG A 87 -6.00 -11.65 15.87
N ASP A 88 -5.19 -10.63 15.63
CA ASP A 88 -4.91 -9.57 16.62
C ASP A 88 -6.16 -8.77 17.03
N ALA A 89 -7.16 -8.75 16.18
CA ALA A 89 -8.42 -8.05 16.43
C ALA A 89 -9.54 -8.98 16.96
N GLY A 90 -9.32 -10.29 17.03
CA GLY A 90 -10.36 -11.27 17.37
C GLY A 90 -11.43 -11.41 16.27
N ALA A 91 -11.10 -11.14 15.01
CA ALA A 91 -11.96 -11.31 13.86
C ALA A 91 -11.58 -12.56 13.06
N GLU A 92 -12.52 -13.14 12.31
CA GLU A 92 -12.24 -14.30 11.47
C GLU A 92 -11.45 -13.95 10.22
N ILE A 93 -11.67 -12.76 9.65
CA ILE A 93 -10.97 -12.28 8.48
C ILE A 93 -10.61 -10.79 8.61
N ALA A 94 -9.58 -10.33 7.89
CA ALA A 94 -9.36 -8.90 7.65
C ALA A 94 -9.79 -8.56 6.22
N CYS A 95 -10.45 -7.41 6.08
CA CYS A 95 -11.01 -6.96 4.80
C CYS A 95 -9.93 -6.94 3.69
N PRO A 96 -10.05 -7.77 2.63
CA PRO A 96 -9.03 -7.83 1.57
C PRO A 96 -8.87 -6.52 0.82
N LEU A 97 -9.98 -5.79 0.62
CA LEU A 97 -9.99 -4.53 -0.12
C LEU A 97 -9.23 -3.44 0.63
N THR A 98 -9.59 -3.19 1.89
CA THR A 98 -8.94 -2.14 2.70
C THR A 98 -7.50 -2.49 3.03
N SER A 99 -7.18 -3.77 3.31
CA SER A 99 -5.80 -4.22 3.49
C SER A 99 -4.94 -3.95 2.26
N GLY A 100 -5.47 -4.20 1.06
CA GLY A 100 -4.76 -3.91 -0.19
C GLY A 100 -4.56 -2.41 -0.45
N ILE A 101 -5.58 -1.58 -0.15
CA ILE A 101 -5.48 -0.12 -0.25
C ILE A 101 -4.43 0.42 0.73
N PHE A 102 -4.45 -0.05 1.98
CA PHE A 102 -3.52 0.42 3.00
C PHE A 102 -2.10 -0.05 2.76
N LEU A 103 -1.91 -1.28 2.26
CA LEU A 103 -0.59 -1.74 1.84
C LEU A 103 -0.02 -0.87 0.71
N LYS A 104 -0.86 -0.42 -0.24
CA LYS A 104 -0.43 0.56 -1.25
C LYS A 104 -0.05 1.90 -0.61
N ILE A 105 -0.81 2.41 0.38
CA ILE A 105 -0.45 3.64 1.09
C ILE A 105 0.91 3.48 1.77
N VAL A 106 1.16 2.35 2.44
CA VAL A 106 2.47 2.04 3.06
C VAL A 106 3.58 2.06 2.02
N ALA A 107 3.38 1.42 0.87
CA ALA A 107 4.38 1.36 -0.20
C ALA A 107 4.71 2.76 -0.76
N GLU A 108 3.70 3.58 -1.04
CA GLU A 108 3.87 4.94 -1.54
C GLU A 108 4.53 5.86 -0.48
N THR A 109 4.17 5.68 0.81
CA THR A 109 4.81 6.40 1.92
C THR A 109 6.29 6.01 2.03
N SER A 110 6.60 4.72 1.89
CA SER A 110 7.98 4.23 1.91
C SER A 110 8.82 4.87 0.79
N GLU A 111 8.25 5.11 -0.39
CA GLU A 111 8.96 5.81 -1.47
C GLU A 111 9.14 7.31 -1.17
N GLU A 112 8.12 7.98 -0.57
CA GLU A 112 8.27 9.36 -0.08
C GLU A 112 9.40 9.46 0.96
N ASP A 113 9.45 8.53 1.91
CA ASP A 113 10.48 8.46 2.96
C ASP A 113 11.88 8.27 2.38
N ARG A 114 12.03 7.33 1.45
CA ARG A 114 13.31 7.09 0.75
C ARG A 114 13.78 8.32 -0.03
N ALA A 115 12.88 8.98 -0.72
CA ALA A 115 13.19 10.22 -1.43
C ALA A 115 13.57 11.36 -0.46
N GLY A 116 13.02 11.35 0.74
CA GLY A 116 13.34 12.27 1.83
C GLY A 116 14.61 11.93 2.62
N GLY A 117 15.28 10.80 2.35
CA GLY A 117 16.49 10.37 3.05
C GLY A 117 16.22 9.65 4.37
N GLU A 118 14.99 9.15 4.59
CA GLU A 118 14.68 8.34 5.78
C GLU A 118 15.53 7.05 5.79
N ALA A 119 16.20 6.78 6.90
CA ALA A 119 17.11 5.64 7.01
C ALA A 119 16.40 4.27 7.02
N GLN A 120 15.17 4.21 7.51
CA GLN A 120 14.42 2.96 7.67
C GLN A 120 12.99 3.04 7.08
N PRO A 121 12.85 3.14 5.76
CA PRO A 121 11.54 3.08 5.12
C PRO A 121 10.93 1.69 5.27
N ALA A 122 9.60 1.60 5.29
CA ALA A 122 8.90 0.32 5.39
C ALA A 122 9.25 -0.60 4.20
N PRO A 123 9.69 -1.86 4.42
CA PRO A 123 10.16 -2.75 3.36
C PRO A 123 8.98 -3.42 2.62
N TYR A 124 8.10 -2.63 2.02
CA TYR A 124 6.89 -3.11 1.34
C TYR A 124 7.16 -4.10 0.21
N TRP A 125 8.35 -4.06 -0.40
CA TRP A 125 8.75 -4.95 -1.49
C TRP A 125 8.86 -6.42 -1.05
N ARG A 126 9.04 -6.69 0.25
CA ARG A 126 9.04 -8.03 0.84
C ARG A 126 7.64 -8.65 0.90
N MET A 127 6.57 -7.86 0.65
CA MET A 127 5.19 -8.33 0.64
C MET A 127 4.81 -8.90 -0.73
N LEU A 128 4.59 -10.20 -0.78
CA LEU A 128 4.25 -10.93 -2.00
C LEU A 128 2.75 -11.24 -2.08
N LYS A 129 2.25 -11.40 -3.29
CA LYS A 129 0.96 -12.04 -3.53
C LYS A 129 1.05 -13.53 -3.22
N ASP A 130 -0.12 -14.17 -3.07
CA ASP A 130 -0.19 -15.62 -2.88
C ASP A 130 0.55 -16.34 -4.04
N GLY A 131 1.27 -17.41 -3.69
CA GLY A 131 2.14 -18.13 -4.62
C GLY A 131 3.45 -17.41 -4.96
N GLY A 132 3.92 -16.49 -4.12
CA GLY A 132 5.20 -15.81 -4.28
C GLY A 132 5.23 -14.74 -5.38
N GLY A 133 4.06 -14.39 -5.94
CA GLY A 133 3.94 -13.43 -7.04
C GLY A 133 4.24 -11.99 -6.64
N LEU A 134 4.87 -11.23 -7.55
CA LEU A 134 5.11 -9.81 -7.37
C LEU A 134 3.80 -9.00 -7.54
N ASN A 135 3.74 -7.83 -6.91
CA ASN A 135 2.55 -7.00 -6.88
C ASN A 135 2.64 -5.82 -7.87
N PRO A 136 1.90 -5.85 -9.01
CA PRO A 136 1.96 -4.78 -10.00
C PRO A 136 1.37 -3.44 -9.52
N LYS A 137 0.70 -3.42 -8.36
CA LYS A 137 0.09 -2.22 -7.79
C LYS A 137 1.04 -1.41 -6.91
N PHE A 138 2.24 -1.91 -6.66
CA PHE A 138 3.27 -1.19 -5.92
C PHE A 138 3.91 -0.07 -6.76
N PRO A 139 4.49 0.95 -6.12
CA PRO A 139 5.22 2.01 -6.83
C PRO A 139 6.29 1.42 -7.76
N GLY A 140 6.29 1.85 -9.02
CA GLY A 140 7.18 1.30 -10.06
C GLY A 140 6.84 -0.11 -10.54
N GLY A 141 5.74 -0.71 -10.04
CA GLY A 141 5.25 -2.02 -10.46
C GLY A 141 6.18 -3.20 -10.12
N THR A 142 5.97 -4.32 -10.82
CA THR A 142 6.76 -5.54 -10.60
C THR A 142 8.26 -5.37 -10.89
N PRO A 143 8.71 -4.55 -11.87
CA PRO A 143 10.14 -4.36 -12.10
C PRO A 143 10.86 -3.74 -10.90
N ARG A 144 10.26 -2.71 -10.28
CA ARG A 144 10.87 -2.05 -9.12
C ARG A 144 10.88 -2.94 -7.89
N GLN A 145 9.82 -3.73 -7.69
CA GLN A 145 9.79 -4.71 -6.62
C GLN A 145 10.84 -5.80 -6.82
N ALA A 146 11.00 -6.30 -8.06
CA ALA A 146 12.01 -7.30 -8.40
C ALA A 146 13.44 -6.79 -8.14
N GLU A 147 13.75 -5.55 -8.54
CA GLU A 147 15.04 -4.90 -8.28
C GLU A 147 15.38 -4.91 -6.79
N ARG A 148 14.47 -4.45 -5.94
CA ARG A 148 14.68 -4.40 -4.49
C ARG A 148 14.86 -5.76 -3.83
N LEU A 149 14.09 -6.75 -4.29
CA LEU A 149 14.21 -8.13 -3.81
C LEU A 149 15.53 -8.75 -4.26
N ALA A 150 15.97 -8.46 -5.47
CA ALA A 150 17.28 -8.91 -5.97
C ALA A 150 18.45 -8.28 -5.18
N ASP A 151 18.34 -7.00 -4.80
CA ASP A 151 19.31 -6.32 -3.93
C ASP A 151 19.42 -7.01 -2.55
N GLU A 152 18.35 -7.66 -2.07
CA GLU A 152 18.34 -8.49 -0.86
C GLU A 152 18.70 -9.96 -1.12
N GLY A 153 19.13 -10.31 -2.32
CA GLY A 153 19.61 -11.65 -2.66
C GLY A 153 18.53 -12.66 -3.08
N HIS A 154 17.30 -12.19 -3.33
CA HIS A 154 16.23 -13.07 -3.80
C HIS A 154 16.33 -13.33 -5.30
N GLY A 155 16.25 -14.59 -5.71
CA GLY A 155 16.09 -14.98 -7.12
C GLY A 155 14.68 -14.60 -7.63
N ILE A 156 14.60 -14.06 -8.83
CA ILE A 156 13.33 -13.69 -9.46
C ILE A 156 13.16 -14.46 -10.76
N THR A 157 12.09 -15.26 -10.86
CA THR A 157 11.72 -15.89 -12.13
C THR A 157 11.28 -14.83 -13.12
N ALA A 158 11.81 -14.91 -14.34
CA ALA A 158 11.42 -14.03 -15.42
C ALA A 158 9.90 -14.18 -15.72
N ASN A 159 9.27 -13.05 -16.04
CA ASN A 159 7.90 -13.04 -16.51
C ASN A 159 7.82 -13.77 -17.86
N ARG A 160 7.29 -14.99 -17.87
CA ARG A 160 6.98 -15.73 -19.10
C ARG A 160 5.59 -15.33 -19.58
N LYS A 161 5.35 -15.42 -20.88
CA LYS A 161 4.06 -15.07 -21.47
C LYS A 161 2.91 -15.81 -20.76
N GLY A 162 2.10 -15.07 -19.98
CA GLY A 162 0.99 -15.59 -19.20
C GLY A 162 1.27 -15.89 -17.72
N GLU A 163 2.53 -15.84 -17.25
CA GLU A 163 2.87 -16.04 -15.84
C GLU A 163 3.46 -14.77 -15.21
N PRO A 164 2.96 -14.33 -14.05
CA PRO A 164 3.54 -13.19 -13.34
C PRO A 164 4.94 -13.54 -12.81
N ALA A 165 5.84 -12.54 -12.77
CA ALA A 165 7.12 -12.67 -12.08
C ALA A 165 6.90 -13.04 -10.61
N ARG A 166 7.73 -13.92 -10.06
CA ARG A 166 7.67 -14.38 -8.66
C ARG A 166 9.06 -14.59 -8.06
N VAL A 167 9.12 -14.62 -6.74
CA VAL A 167 10.34 -14.95 -6.01
C VAL A 167 10.58 -16.45 -6.08
N GLU A 168 11.81 -16.85 -6.44
CA GLU A 168 12.24 -18.26 -6.48
C GLU A 168 12.41 -18.80 -5.06
N GLY A 169 11.86 -20.00 -4.77
CA GLY A 169 12.00 -20.63 -3.46
C GLY A 169 11.45 -19.80 -2.30
N TRP A 170 10.47 -18.95 -2.56
CA TRP A 170 9.87 -18.04 -1.57
C TRP A 170 9.37 -18.77 -0.31
N GLU A 171 8.95 -20.02 -0.44
CA GLU A 171 8.46 -20.84 0.67
C GLU A 171 9.51 -21.02 1.79
N ALA A 172 10.78 -21.21 1.39
CA ALA A 172 11.90 -21.38 2.33
C ALA A 172 12.30 -20.05 3.01
N GLN A 173 11.95 -18.92 2.40
CA GLN A 173 12.29 -17.57 2.86
C GLN A 173 11.07 -16.85 3.48
N ARG A 174 9.96 -17.59 3.63
CA ARG A 174 8.69 -17.03 4.10
C ARG A 174 8.74 -16.71 5.58
N PHE A 175 8.57 -15.44 5.89
CA PHE A 175 8.30 -14.95 7.24
C PHE A 175 6.82 -15.18 7.57
N LEU A 176 6.56 -15.81 8.73
CA LEU A 176 5.23 -15.98 9.28
C LEU A 176 5.05 -15.00 10.43
N PHE A 177 3.93 -14.32 10.42
CA PHE A 177 3.54 -13.43 11.52
C PHE A 177 3.01 -14.29 12.70
N ASP A 178 3.70 -14.28 13.81
CA ASP A 178 3.32 -15.00 15.04
C ASP A 178 2.12 -14.37 15.75
#